data_e36d767120bdc9cdfe9cec3780024324
#
_entry.id   e36d767120bdc9cdfe9cec3780024324
#
_cell.length_a   1.000
_cell.length_b   1.000
_cell.length_c   1.000
_cell.angle_alpha   90.00
_cell.angle_beta   90.00
_cell.angle_gamma   90.00
#
_symmetry.space_group_name_H-M   'P 1'
#
loop_
_entity.id
_entity.type
_entity.pdbx_description
1 polymer ?
#
loop_
_entity_poly.entity_id
_entity_poly.type
_entity_poly.pdbx_seq_one_letter_code
_entity_poly.pdbx_strand_id
1 'polypeptide(L)'
;MEKKFRTLSACLRRGRLSILFALLFALQTGYGTPAAAQDTAAGISGQTCSATASGKVTDETGTPVSGVVVSDGRNCVATDKKGRYTLRCDPSATHLFISVPAGYETTGQQGFGSYPDFYVPIEPATGKPGKLRADFRLRTVPQSQQNFTLLLVGDPQSDSDQQIVRYERETIADMKRTLGQAGTYAVAIALGDIVGRGDGQSHLKHKRVMGTLGVPYYATAGNHDKDAMDYSGETFSKALGPRWYSFNVGDVHFVCMDNVDSFEEQKKGAKYHAGFSDIQLQWLRQDLAFVGKDKMIFLYYHIPERDHTSHRNHDAVFSLIAPYENTVTACGHTHFFQPYMETEYGTPEYIMGAACGYFWRSHCAGDGVPNGYSVMTVSGTEITDAYFKGTGHSRDYQLRLYRGDDIFGSERASYTYGMGSDVILANVFFAGMGGKWKIEVFEDGELSGEMEKMDPSIGDLWIRGYHTGVKSFPKKSASAPCHHLFSYKLKNPDAKVVVRATDPFGNTYTQDRITRAGDYGDATGEFMQCPAD
;
A
#
# COMPACT_ATOMS: atom_id res chain seq x y z
N MET A 1 18.67 -51.04 -11.79
CA MET A 1 17.99 -51.42 -10.54
C MET A 1 17.15 -50.22 -10.13
N GLU A 2 16.04 -50.10 -10.69
CA GLU A 2 14.64 -50.51 -10.36
C GLU A 2 14.28 -50.40 -8.89
N LYS A 3 13.31 -49.53 -8.62
CA LYS A 3 11.99 -49.66 -7.95
C LYS A 3 11.64 -48.36 -7.25
N LYS A 4 10.51 -47.83 -7.25
CA LYS A 4 9.18 -47.95 -7.88
C LYS A 4 8.30 -46.84 -7.31
N PHE A 5 7.56 -46.25 -8.18
CA PHE A 5 6.35 -45.42 -7.97
C PHE A 5 5.36 -46.00 -6.97
N ARG A 6 4.62 -45.12 -6.28
CA ARG A 6 3.14 -45.19 -6.25
C ARG A 6 2.49 -43.89 -5.84
N THR A 7 1.79 -43.34 -6.78
CA THR A 7 0.64 -42.44 -6.73
C THR A 7 -0.53 -43.02 -5.89
N LEU A 8 -1.30 -42.16 -5.23
CA LEU A 8 -2.74 -42.36 -5.07
C LEU A 8 -3.48 -41.02 -5.01
N SER A 9 -4.23 -40.80 -6.08
CA SER A 9 -5.30 -39.84 -6.22
C SER A 9 -6.63 -40.55 -5.89
N ALA A 10 -7.58 -39.84 -5.26
CA ALA A 10 -9.04 -39.96 -5.37
C ALA A 10 -9.68 -39.11 -4.28
N CYS A 11 -10.33 -38.00 -4.57
CA CYS A 11 -11.71 -37.87 -5.07
C CYS A 11 -12.78 -38.57 -4.23
N LEU A 12 -13.66 -37.80 -3.58
CA LEU A 12 -15.10 -38.00 -3.53
C LEU A 12 -15.81 -37.03 -2.57
N ARG A 13 -16.50 -36.20 -3.07
CA ARG A 13 -17.88 -35.67 -3.09
C ARG A 13 -18.86 -36.18 -2.02
N ARG A 14 -19.61 -35.24 -1.45
CA ARG A 14 -21.02 -35.19 -1.02
C ARG A 14 -21.42 -35.87 0.29
N GLY A 15 -22.17 -35.10 1.07
CA GLY A 15 -23.17 -35.63 1.99
C GLY A 15 -23.65 -34.61 3.03
N ARG A 16 -24.72 -33.88 2.70
CA ARG A 16 -25.56 -33.19 3.69
C ARG A 16 -26.20 -34.25 4.59
N LEU A 17 -26.17 -34.05 5.89
CA LEU A 17 -27.23 -34.63 6.76
C LEU A 17 -27.49 -33.68 7.94
N SER A 18 -28.69 -33.10 7.92
CA SER A 18 -29.32 -32.43 9.03
C SER A 18 -29.71 -33.46 10.10
N ILE A 19 -29.38 -33.19 11.37
CA ILE A 19 -30.09 -33.83 12.48
C ILE A 19 -30.52 -32.76 13.47
N LEU A 20 -31.84 -32.62 13.53
CA LEU A 20 -32.63 -31.91 14.53
C LEU A 20 -32.61 -32.71 15.84
N PHE A 21 -32.28 -32.08 16.96
CA PHE A 21 -32.78 -32.52 18.27
C PHE A 21 -33.18 -31.29 19.09
N ALA A 22 -34.48 -31.22 19.31
CA ALA A 22 -35.12 -30.31 20.26
C ALA A 22 -35.35 -31.06 21.58
N LEU A 23 -35.32 -30.33 22.69
CA LEU A 23 -36.17 -30.40 23.90
C LEU A 23 -35.39 -29.82 25.10
N LEU A 24 -35.80 -28.75 25.65
CA LEU A 24 -36.89 -28.31 26.54
C LEU A 24 -36.42 -28.05 28.00
N PHE A 25 -36.82 -26.88 28.53
CA PHE A 25 -36.97 -26.42 29.95
C PHE A 25 -35.69 -26.06 30.72
N ALA A 26 -35.55 -24.87 31.35
CA ALA A 26 -36.52 -24.15 32.19
C ALA A 26 -36.12 -22.67 32.30
N LEU A 27 -37.14 -21.82 32.45
CA LEU A 27 -37.07 -20.45 32.89
C LEU A 27 -36.45 -20.32 34.30
N GLN A 28 -35.47 -19.42 34.45
CA GLN A 28 -35.36 -18.61 35.70
C GLN A 28 -34.82 -17.22 35.36
N THR A 29 -35.63 -16.25 35.75
CA THR A 29 -35.37 -14.81 35.73
C THR A 29 -34.31 -14.44 36.75
N GLY A 30 -33.33 -13.67 36.32
CA GLY A 30 -32.37 -13.04 37.23
C GLY A 30 -31.60 -11.96 36.52
N TYR A 31 -31.99 -10.71 36.67
CA TYR A 31 -31.19 -9.57 36.28
C TYR A 31 -29.94 -9.51 37.15
N GLY A 32 -28.79 -9.82 36.59
CA GLY A 32 -27.48 -9.62 37.17
C GLY A 32 -26.65 -8.74 36.26
N THR A 33 -26.28 -7.56 36.75
CA THR A 33 -25.25 -6.70 36.16
C THR A 33 -23.95 -7.47 35.97
N PRO A 34 -23.23 -7.35 34.84
CA PRO A 34 -21.93 -7.99 34.71
C PRO A 34 -20.90 -7.27 35.60
N ALA A 35 -20.39 -8.00 36.57
CA ALA A 35 -19.25 -7.62 37.38
C ALA A 35 -18.00 -7.56 36.47
N ALA A 36 -17.23 -6.49 36.64
CA ALA A 36 -15.92 -6.34 36.05
C ALA A 36 -15.02 -7.51 36.47
N ALA A 37 -14.51 -8.26 35.48
CA ALA A 37 -13.47 -9.23 35.72
C ALA A 37 -12.18 -8.50 36.11
N GLN A 38 -11.81 -8.61 37.38
CA GLN A 38 -10.47 -8.27 37.86
C GLN A 38 -9.53 -9.40 37.49
N ASP A 39 -8.75 -9.21 36.43
CA ASP A 39 -7.59 -10.03 36.18
C ASP A 39 -6.44 -9.62 37.09
N THR A 40 -6.08 -10.54 37.95
CA THR A 40 -4.92 -10.44 38.86
C THR A 40 -3.64 -10.61 38.03
N ALA A 41 -3.03 -9.49 37.62
CA ALA A 41 -1.68 -9.49 37.09
C ALA A 41 -0.70 -9.62 38.26
N ALA A 42 -0.01 -10.75 38.33
CA ALA A 42 1.13 -10.98 39.20
C ALA A 42 2.32 -10.12 38.83
N GLY A 43 2.92 -9.48 39.85
CA GLY A 43 3.88 -8.41 39.83
C GLY A 43 5.06 -8.45 38.88
N ILE A 44 5.27 -7.28 38.26
CA ILE A 44 6.60 -6.74 37.96
C ILE A 44 6.63 -5.36 38.60
N SER A 45 7.40 -5.22 39.67
CA SER A 45 7.62 -3.95 40.38
C SER A 45 8.61 -3.09 39.61
N GLY A 46 8.10 -2.19 38.81
CA GLY A 46 8.80 -1.05 38.26
C GLY A 46 7.74 0.03 38.08
N GLN A 47 7.63 0.97 39.02
CA GLN A 47 6.75 2.11 38.91
C GLN A 47 7.24 3.02 37.78
N THR A 48 6.77 2.78 36.56
CA THR A 48 6.86 3.73 35.46
C THR A 48 5.69 4.72 35.58
N CYS A 49 6.01 6.01 35.71
CA CYS A 49 5.04 7.07 35.83
C CYS A 49 4.28 7.22 34.50
N SER A 50 3.00 6.85 34.47
CA SER A 50 2.12 7.16 33.33
C SER A 50 1.77 8.64 33.31
N ALA A 51 2.00 9.33 32.19
CA ALA A 51 1.51 10.69 31.96
C ALA A 51 0.00 10.67 31.66
N THR A 52 -0.71 11.74 32.06
CA THR A 52 -2.09 11.97 31.61
C THR A 52 -2.06 13.05 30.53
N ALA A 53 -2.50 12.71 29.32
CA ALA A 53 -2.72 13.67 28.26
C ALA A 53 -4.15 14.22 28.35
N SER A 54 -4.34 15.50 28.12
CA SER A 54 -5.64 16.15 28.03
C SER A 54 -5.60 17.29 27.04
N GLY A 55 -6.72 17.61 26.43
CA GLY A 55 -6.81 18.69 25.48
C GLY A 55 -8.19 18.83 24.88
N LYS A 56 -8.24 19.56 23.79
CA LYS A 56 -9.46 19.87 23.05
C LYS A 56 -9.22 19.72 21.55
N VAL A 57 -10.20 19.18 20.86
CA VAL A 57 -10.25 19.19 19.38
C VAL A 57 -11.29 20.21 18.94
N THR A 58 -10.90 21.13 18.06
CA THR A 58 -11.78 22.17 17.50
C THR A 58 -11.61 22.24 15.98
N ASP A 59 -12.62 22.79 15.32
CA ASP A 59 -12.49 23.20 13.92
C ASP A 59 -11.75 24.56 13.79
N GLU A 60 -11.64 25.06 12.56
CA GLU A 60 -11.00 26.35 12.21
C GLU A 60 -11.71 27.56 12.80
N THR A 61 -12.99 27.44 13.17
CA THR A 61 -13.77 28.50 13.83
C THR A 61 -13.67 28.47 15.34
N GLY A 62 -13.05 27.42 15.91
CA GLY A 62 -12.99 27.15 17.34
C GLY A 62 -14.18 26.36 17.88
N THR A 63 -15.08 25.88 16.99
CA THR A 63 -16.19 25.02 17.37
C THR A 63 -15.66 23.65 17.84
N PRO A 64 -16.14 23.12 18.97
CA PRO A 64 -15.72 21.80 19.46
C PRO A 64 -16.10 20.67 18.50
N VAL A 65 -15.18 19.75 18.23
CA VAL A 65 -15.44 18.53 17.44
C VAL A 65 -15.52 17.34 18.42
N SER A 66 -16.72 16.75 18.53
CA SER A 66 -16.97 15.59 19.39
C SER A 66 -16.77 14.28 18.63
N GLY A 67 -16.45 13.18 19.35
CA GLY A 67 -16.30 11.85 18.78
C GLY A 67 -14.96 11.62 18.06
N VAL A 68 -14.04 12.59 18.11
CA VAL A 68 -12.70 12.40 17.53
C VAL A 68 -11.91 11.44 18.42
N VAL A 69 -11.42 10.35 17.84
CA VAL A 69 -10.58 9.39 18.55
C VAL A 69 -9.18 9.97 18.74
N VAL A 70 -8.72 10.00 19.98
CA VAL A 70 -7.37 10.41 20.38
C VAL A 70 -6.64 9.19 20.93
N SER A 71 -5.41 8.98 20.50
CA SER A 71 -4.62 7.80 20.85
C SER A 71 -3.17 8.15 21.15
N ASP A 72 -2.54 7.31 21.96
CA ASP A 72 -1.08 7.29 22.21
C ASP A 72 -0.36 6.14 21.48
N GLY A 73 -1.06 5.44 20.58
CA GLY A 73 -0.57 4.26 19.89
C GLY A 73 -0.83 2.96 20.65
N ARG A 74 -1.45 3.01 21.84
CA ARG A 74 -1.90 1.84 22.61
C ARG A 74 -3.33 2.00 23.12
N ASN A 75 -3.63 3.13 23.71
CA ASN A 75 -4.94 3.46 24.28
C ASN A 75 -5.68 4.45 23.37
N CYS A 76 -7.00 4.33 23.30
CA CYS A 76 -7.87 5.20 22.54
C CYS A 76 -9.00 5.76 23.41
N VAL A 77 -9.33 7.03 23.23
CA VAL A 77 -10.50 7.68 23.82
C VAL A 77 -11.16 8.61 22.80
N ALA A 78 -12.46 8.83 22.91
CA ALA A 78 -13.15 9.79 22.04
C ALA A 78 -13.37 11.13 22.77
N THR A 79 -13.38 12.24 22.03
CA THR A 79 -13.71 13.56 22.56
C THR A 79 -15.17 13.67 22.96
N ASP A 80 -15.45 14.38 24.07
CA ASP A 80 -16.80 14.68 24.57
C ASP A 80 -17.52 15.73 23.66
N LYS A 81 -18.79 16.05 24.01
CA LYS A 81 -19.60 17.09 23.32
C LYS A 81 -18.97 18.49 23.33
N LYS A 82 -17.97 18.74 24.16
CA LYS A 82 -17.20 19.99 24.22
C LYS A 82 -15.84 19.88 23.57
N GLY A 83 -15.62 18.80 22.80
CA GLY A 83 -14.38 18.49 22.10
C GLY A 83 -13.23 18.10 23.05
N ARG A 84 -13.47 17.83 24.33
CA ARG A 84 -12.43 17.56 25.32
C ARG A 84 -12.15 16.08 25.44
N TYR A 85 -10.90 15.73 25.71
CA TYR A 85 -10.46 14.38 26.02
C TYR A 85 -9.52 14.34 27.22
N THR A 86 -9.41 13.19 27.83
CA THR A 86 -8.42 12.85 28.85
C THR A 86 -8.00 11.40 28.61
N LEU A 87 -6.71 11.18 28.36
CA LEU A 87 -6.12 9.88 28.06
C LEU A 87 -5.00 9.59 29.07
N ARG A 88 -5.02 8.41 29.68
CA ARG A 88 -3.86 7.90 30.41
C ARG A 88 -2.90 7.28 29.43
N CYS A 89 -1.76 7.94 29.21
CA CYS A 89 -0.77 7.50 28.24
C CYS A 89 0.02 6.29 28.74
N ASP A 90 0.36 5.40 27.81
CA ASP A 90 1.34 4.35 28.05
C ASP A 90 2.73 4.98 28.26
N PRO A 91 3.54 4.48 29.20
CA PRO A 91 4.88 5.01 29.44
C PRO A 91 5.84 4.93 28.25
N SER A 92 5.59 4.03 27.31
CA SER A 92 6.38 3.85 26.08
C SER A 92 5.86 4.66 24.89
N ALA A 93 4.76 5.41 25.05
CA ALA A 93 4.19 6.22 23.98
C ALA A 93 5.14 7.33 23.55
N THR A 94 5.32 7.46 22.26
CA THR A 94 6.18 8.49 21.62
C THR A 94 5.39 9.63 21.01
N HIS A 95 4.13 9.40 20.71
CA HIS A 95 3.23 10.37 20.08
C HIS A 95 1.84 10.32 20.69
N LEU A 96 1.18 11.46 20.71
CA LEU A 96 -0.25 11.59 20.86
C LEU A 96 -0.81 12.02 19.52
N PHE A 97 -1.84 11.33 19.01
CA PHE A 97 -2.41 11.60 17.69
C PHE A 97 -3.93 11.47 17.68
N ILE A 98 -4.55 12.02 16.67
CA ILE A 98 -5.99 11.88 16.42
C ILE A 98 -6.23 11.03 15.16
N SER A 99 -7.29 10.20 15.20
CA SER A 99 -7.90 9.67 13.98
C SER A 99 -8.73 10.79 13.37
N VAL A 100 -8.23 11.41 12.29
CA VAL A 100 -8.91 12.53 11.61
C VAL A 100 -10.29 12.06 11.15
N PRO A 101 -11.40 12.68 11.63
CA PRO A 101 -12.73 12.22 11.31
C PRO A 101 -13.14 12.60 9.86
N ALA A 102 -14.06 11.84 9.27
CA ALA A 102 -14.65 12.18 7.98
C ALA A 102 -15.30 13.57 8.01
N GLY A 103 -15.24 14.29 6.91
CA GLY A 103 -15.70 15.69 6.78
C GLY A 103 -14.69 16.72 7.29
N TYR A 104 -13.54 16.28 7.79
CA TYR A 104 -12.46 17.15 8.26
C TYR A 104 -11.12 16.75 7.66
N GLU A 105 -10.18 17.70 7.71
CA GLU A 105 -8.76 17.47 7.48
C GLU A 105 -7.93 18.32 8.44
N THR A 106 -6.64 18.06 8.53
CA THR A 106 -5.72 18.88 9.32
C THR A 106 -5.33 20.14 8.57
N THR A 107 -4.86 21.16 9.28
CA THR A 107 -4.43 22.45 8.67
C THR A 107 -3.11 22.34 7.91
N GLY A 108 -2.48 21.19 7.92
CA GLY A 108 -1.11 20.99 7.43
C GLY A 108 -0.07 21.39 8.47
N GLN A 109 1.05 20.68 8.47
CA GLN A 109 2.11 20.89 9.46
C GLN A 109 2.96 22.09 9.10
N GLN A 110 3.27 22.94 10.07
CA GLN A 110 4.05 24.16 9.85
C GLN A 110 5.41 23.85 9.19
N GLY A 111 5.67 24.49 8.05
CA GLY A 111 6.89 24.30 7.27
C GLY A 111 6.89 23.07 6.37
N PHE A 112 5.79 22.31 6.33
CA PHE A 112 5.65 21.08 5.53
C PHE A 112 4.39 21.06 4.65
N GLY A 113 3.84 22.24 4.31
CA GLY A 113 2.72 22.36 3.38
C GLY A 113 1.47 21.59 3.82
N SER A 114 0.92 20.74 2.93
CA SER A 114 -0.26 19.92 3.21
C SER A 114 0.04 18.61 3.96
N TYR A 115 1.29 18.38 4.41
CA TYR A 115 1.58 17.19 5.24
C TYR A 115 0.71 17.19 6.49
N PRO A 116 -0.02 16.10 6.80
CA PRO A 116 -1.06 16.11 7.84
C PRO A 116 -0.51 16.40 9.24
N ASP A 117 -1.13 17.37 9.93
CA ASP A 117 -0.79 17.76 11.31
C ASP A 117 -1.74 17.11 12.32
N PHE A 118 -1.66 15.76 12.42
CA PHE A 118 -2.57 14.96 13.25
C PHE A 118 -1.94 14.42 14.53
N TYR A 119 -0.68 14.73 14.82
CA TYR A 119 0.06 14.20 15.95
C TYR A 119 0.95 15.25 16.62
N VAL A 120 1.25 15.01 17.89
CA VAL A 120 2.28 15.72 18.65
C VAL A 120 3.24 14.73 19.28
N PRO A 121 4.56 14.98 19.32
CA PRO A 121 5.49 14.11 20.02
C PRO A 121 5.26 14.17 21.54
N ILE A 122 5.46 13.04 22.22
CA ILE A 122 5.49 12.93 23.67
C ILE A 122 6.94 12.85 24.11
N GLU A 123 7.41 13.85 24.86
CA GLU A 123 8.72 13.77 25.49
C GLU A 123 8.68 12.75 26.63
N PRO A 124 9.66 11.81 26.70
CA PRO A 124 9.75 10.86 27.79
C PRO A 124 9.80 11.59 29.12
N ALA A 125 8.90 11.24 30.05
CA ALA A 125 8.82 11.89 31.35
C ALA A 125 10.08 11.64 32.17
N THR A 126 10.91 12.64 32.36
CA THR A 126 12.05 12.60 33.27
C THR A 126 11.56 12.77 34.72
N GLY A 127 11.19 11.65 35.36
CA GLY A 127 11.14 11.53 36.83
C GLY A 127 9.85 11.88 37.58
N LYS A 128 8.83 12.52 36.99
CA LYS A 128 7.50 12.71 37.66
C LYS A 128 6.37 12.51 36.66
N PRO A 129 5.18 11.99 37.08
CA PRO A 129 4.02 11.93 36.20
C PRO A 129 3.69 13.34 35.68
N GLY A 130 3.93 13.57 34.39
CA GLY A 130 3.64 14.84 33.75
C GLY A 130 2.18 14.92 33.34
N LYS A 131 1.62 16.13 33.30
CA LYS A 131 0.39 16.42 32.58
C LYS A 131 0.78 16.94 31.20
N LEU A 132 0.47 16.18 30.15
CA LEU A 132 0.63 16.63 28.78
C LEU A 132 -0.66 17.34 28.34
N ARG A 133 -0.54 18.55 27.81
CA ARG A 133 -1.66 19.21 27.16
C ARG A 133 -1.41 19.26 25.67
N ALA A 134 -2.34 18.74 24.87
CA ALA A 134 -2.30 18.81 23.43
C ALA A 134 -3.70 19.15 22.88
N ASP A 135 -3.80 20.29 22.24
CA ASP A 135 -5.02 20.71 21.54
C ASP A 135 -4.82 20.46 20.04
N PHE A 136 -5.83 19.92 19.35
CA PHE A 136 -5.81 19.67 17.91
C PHE A 136 -6.79 20.59 17.20
N ARG A 137 -6.40 21.02 16.00
CA ARG A 137 -7.25 21.87 15.17
C ARG A 137 -7.46 21.21 13.81
N LEU A 138 -8.73 21.09 13.45
CA LEU A 138 -9.19 20.54 12.20
C LEU A 138 -9.72 21.66 11.29
N ARG A 139 -9.84 21.36 10.01
CA ARG A 139 -10.50 22.21 9.03
C ARG A 139 -11.65 21.42 8.41
N THR A 140 -12.81 22.04 8.29
CA THR A 140 -13.96 21.45 7.61
C THR A 140 -13.66 21.27 6.12
N VAL A 141 -13.97 20.11 5.58
CA VAL A 141 -13.86 19.83 4.14
C VAL A 141 -15.18 20.22 3.46
N PRO A 142 -15.21 21.24 2.59
CA PRO A 142 -16.44 21.66 1.93
C PRO A 142 -16.90 20.69 0.84
N GLN A 143 -15.98 19.90 0.28
CA GLN A 143 -16.27 18.89 -0.73
C GLN A 143 -16.83 17.63 -0.10
N SER A 144 -17.75 16.96 -0.80
CA SER A 144 -18.19 15.63 -0.38
C SER A 144 -17.03 14.65 -0.42
N GLN A 145 -16.87 13.89 0.66
CA GLN A 145 -15.89 12.80 0.74
C GLN A 145 -16.52 11.43 0.41
N GLN A 146 -17.76 11.39 -0.06
CA GLN A 146 -18.39 10.13 -0.49
C GLN A 146 -17.77 9.58 -1.77
N ASN A 147 -17.30 10.48 -2.64
CA ASN A 147 -16.51 10.12 -3.81
C ASN A 147 -15.18 10.85 -3.72
N PHE A 148 -14.09 10.10 -3.71
CA PHE A 148 -12.75 10.68 -3.61
C PHE A 148 -11.71 9.90 -4.41
N THR A 149 -10.60 10.56 -4.69
CA THR A 149 -9.43 9.97 -5.36
C THR A 149 -8.39 9.57 -4.32
N LEU A 150 -7.96 8.31 -4.37
CA LEU A 150 -6.86 7.78 -3.57
C LEU A 150 -5.64 7.54 -4.46
N LEU A 151 -4.51 8.14 -4.11
CA LEU A 151 -3.22 7.87 -4.76
C LEU A 151 -2.40 6.94 -3.87
N LEU A 152 -1.93 5.82 -4.43
CA LEU A 152 -1.03 4.87 -3.74
C LEU A 152 0.35 4.93 -4.38
N VAL A 153 1.36 5.22 -3.57
CA VAL A 153 2.75 5.37 -4.00
C VAL A 153 3.59 4.31 -3.30
N GLY A 154 4.04 3.29 -4.04
CA GLY A 154 4.99 2.30 -3.54
C GLY A 154 6.43 2.85 -3.59
N ASP A 155 7.21 2.61 -2.56
CA ASP A 155 8.68 2.67 -2.55
C ASP A 155 9.29 3.88 -3.30
N PRO A 156 9.06 5.13 -2.88
CA PRO A 156 9.74 6.30 -3.46
C PRO A 156 11.26 6.27 -3.24
N GLN A 157 11.73 5.69 -2.16
CA GLN A 157 13.08 5.19 -1.86
C GLN A 157 14.23 6.02 -2.44
N SER A 158 14.29 7.31 -2.09
CA SER A 158 15.35 8.21 -2.53
C SER A 158 16.46 8.33 -1.47
N ASP A 159 17.73 8.21 -1.91
CA ASP A 159 18.94 8.28 -1.07
C ASP A 159 19.70 9.58 -1.20
N SER A 160 19.48 10.34 -2.26
CA SER A 160 20.26 11.55 -2.57
C SER A 160 19.37 12.73 -2.89
N ASP A 161 19.90 13.93 -2.76
CA ASP A 161 19.19 15.16 -3.10
C ASP A 161 18.74 15.17 -4.56
N GLN A 162 19.53 14.60 -5.48
CA GLN A 162 19.14 14.48 -6.87
C GLN A 162 17.91 13.57 -7.06
N GLN A 163 17.85 12.45 -6.35
CA GLN A 163 16.71 11.53 -6.42
C GLN A 163 15.45 12.16 -5.79
N ILE A 164 15.60 12.90 -4.69
CA ILE A 164 14.49 13.62 -4.06
C ILE A 164 13.95 14.71 -5.01
N VAL A 165 14.83 15.44 -5.69
CA VAL A 165 14.44 16.43 -6.71
C VAL A 165 13.73 15.76 -7.90
N ARG A 166 14.17 14.57 -8.33
CA ARG A 166 13.47 13.80 -9.35
C ARG A 166 12.08 13.36 -8.86
N TYR A 167 11.97 12.84 -7.64
CA TYR A 167 10.68 12.50 -7.05
C TYR A 167 9.71 13.69 -7.06
N GLU A 168 10.18 14.88 -6.69
CA GLU A 168 9.39 16.10 -6.71
C GLU A 168 8.97 16.52 -8.14
N ARG A 169 9.93 16.60 -9.05
CA ARG A 169 9.70 17.13 -10.41
C ARG A 169 9.03 16.14 -11.34
N GLU A 170 9.24 14.85 -11.13
CA GLU A 170 8.67 13.77 -11.94
C GLU A 170 7.36 13.30 -11.32
N THR A 171 7.41 12.57 -10.20
CA THR A 171 6.25 11.88 -9.62
C THR A 171 5.24 12.84 -8.97
N ILE A 172 5.69 13.72 -8.07
CA ILE A 172 4.78 14.66 -7.40
C ILE A 172 4.16 15.65 -8.38
N ALA A 173 4.92 16.13 -9.35
CA ALA A 173 4.39 17.02 -10.39
C ALA A 173 3.35 16.30 -11.27
N ASP A 174 3.56 15.02 -11.58
CA ASP A 174 2.59 14.20 -12.31
C ASP A 174 1.32 13.94 -11.48
N MET A 175 1.47 13.61 -10.19
CA MET A 175 0.34 13.46 -9.26
C MET A 175 -0.51 14.73 -9.18
N LYS A 176 0.11 15.92 -9.13
CA LYS A 176 -0.61 17.20 -9.15
C LYS A 176 -1.45 17.37 -10.41
N ARG A 177 -0.91 17.00 -11.58
CA ARG A 177 -1.68 17.04 -12.85
C ARG A 177 -2.86 16.08 -12.82
N THR A 178 -2.66 14.87 -12.33
CA THR A 178 -3.72 13.86 -12.18
C THR A 178 -4.83 14.34 -11.24
N LEU A 179 -4.47 14.91 -10.08
CA LEU A 179 -5.43 15.46 -9.12
C LEU A 179 -6.18 16.66 -9.69
N GLY A 180 -5.52 17.53 -10.47
CA GLY A 180 -6.16 18.66 -11.15
C GLY A 180 -7.24 18.23 -12.16
N GLN A 181 -7.12 17.02 -12.71
CA GLN A 181 -8.11 16.43 -13.62
C GLN A 181 -9.24 15.72 -12.87
N ALA A 182 -8.98 15.15 -11.71
CA ALA A 182 -9.96 14.37 -10.94
C ALA A 182 -11.12 15.22 -10.39
N GLY A 183 -10.85 16.45 -9.93
CA GLY A 183 -11.88 17.39 -9.46
C GLY A 183 -12.64 16.96 -8.18
N THR A 184 -12.24 15.88 -7.54
CA THR A 184 -12.82 15.33 -6.30
C THR A 184 -11.91 15.58 -5.11
N TYR A 185 -12.41 15.37 -3.88
CA TYR A 185 -11.54 15.27 -2.72
C TYR A 185 -10.48 14.18 -2.97
N ALA A 186 -9.29 14.38 -2.46
CA ALA A 186 -8.21 13.42 -2.69
C ALA A 186 -7.31 13.27 -1.47
N VAL A 187 -6.71 12.09 -1.37
CA VAL A 187 -5.70 11.73 -0.38
C VAL A 187 -4.63 10.86 -1.03
N ALA A 188 -3.40 10.98 -0.58
CA ALA A 188 -2.28 10.16 -1.03
C ALA A 188 -1.70 9.34 0.14
N ILE A 189 -1.21 8.14 -0.17
CA ILE A 189 -0.56 7.24 0.78
C ILE A 189 0.75 6.73 0.17
N ALA A 190 1.86 6.90 0.88
CA ALA A 190 3.12 6.23 0.59
C ALA A 190 3.21 4.92 1.39
N LEU A 191 3.48 3.82 0.69
CA LEU A 191 3.42 2.45 1.20
C LEU A 191 4.77 1.94 1.77
N GLY A 192 5.51 2.84 2.42
CA GLY A 192 6.80 2.53 3.03
C GLY A 192 7.99 2.70 2.09
N ASP A 193 9.19 2.46 2.64
CA ASP A 193 10.45 2.72 1.97
C ASP A 193 10.49 4.13 1.36
N ILE A 194 10.18 5.13 2.21
CA ILE A 194 10.16 6.53 1.83
C ILE A 194 11.56 6.98 1.41
N VAL A 195 12.56 6.51 2.15
CA VAL A 195 13.99 6.75 1.88
C VAL A 195 14.70 5.42 1.61
N GLY A 196 15.83 5.45 0.94
CA GLY A 196 16.64 4.24 0.73
C GLY A 196 17.53 3.89 1.93
N ARG A 197 17.71 4.84 2.86
CA ARG A 197 18.39 4.63 4.13
C ARG A 197 17.77 5.49 5.21
N GLY A 198 17.33 4.86 6.30
CA GLY A 198 16.71 5.53 7.44
C GLY A 198 17.64 6.55 8.11
N ASP A 199 17.53 7.80 7.72
CA ASP A 199 18.12 8.95 8.38
C ASP A 199 17.10 10.09 8.49
N GLY A 200 17.12 10.83 9.57
CA GLY A 200 16.12 11.86 9.84
C GLY A 200 16.13 13.01 8.82
N GLN A 201 17.25 13.31 8.18
CA GLN A 201 17.35 14.43 7.24
C GLN A 201 16.68 14.08 5.91
N SER A 202 16.90 12.88 5.39
CA SER A 202 16.25 12.40 4.18
C SER A 202 14.73 12.30 4.38
N HIS A 203 14.26 11.79 5.51
CA HIS A 203 12.84 11.77 5.86
C HIS A 203 12.23 13.19 5.89
N LEU A 204 12.90 14.17 6.49
CA LEU A 204 12.42 15.55 6.53
C LEU A 204 12.37 16.20 5.14
N LYS A 205 13.31 15.88 4.24
CA LYS A 205 13.27 16.34 2.85
C LYS A 205 12.07 15.73 2.11
N HIS A 206 11.84 14.43 2.25
CA HIS A 206 10.65 13.77 1.70
C HIS A 206 9.36 14.38 2.25
N LYS A 207 9.27 14.62 3.55
CA LYS A 207 8.12 15.26 4.17
C LYS A 207 7.78 16.61 3.54
N ARG A 208 8.81 17.43 3.24
CA ARG A 208 8.61 18.71 2.53
C ARG A 208 8.06 18.49 1.13
N VAL A 209 8.63 17.54 0.38
CA VAL A 209 8.20 17.21 -0.98
C VAL A 209 6.77 16.66 -0.98
N MET A 210 6.43 15.73 -0.07
CA MET A 210 5.07 15.22 0.10
C MET A 210 4.08 16.36 0.39
N GLY A 211 4.44 17.29 1.28
CA GLY A 211 3.62 18.44 1.60
C GLY A 211 3.39 19.42 0.45
N THR A 212 4.17 19.37 -0.63
CA THR A 212 3.93 20.19 -1.82
C THR A 212 2.79 19.66 -2.69
N LEU A 213 2.30 18.43 -2.46
CA LEU A 213 1.25 17.82 -3.26
C LEU A 213 -0.07 18.60 -3.23
N GLY A 214 -0.36 19.26 -2.11
CA GLY A 214 -1.57 20.09 -1.95
C GLY A 214 -2.78 19.35 -1.39
N VAL A 215 -2.68 18.03 -1.18
CA VAL A 215 -3.66 17.17 -0.49
C VAL A 215 -3.01 16.43 0.67
N PRO A 216 -3.75 15.90 1.65
CA PRO A 216 -3.19 15.09 2.71
C PRO A 216 -2.39 13.92 2.12
N TYR A 217 -1.13 13.77 2.54
CA TYR A 217 -0.24 12.70 2.10
C TYR A 217 0.32 11.95 3.30
N TYR A 218 -0.25 10.79 3.59
CA TYR A 218 0.12 9.91 4.69
C TYR A 218 1.24 8.94 4.29
N ALA A 219 1.94 8.36 5.28
CA ALA A 219 3.02 7.42 5.02
C ALA A 219 3.04 6.30 6.06
N THR A 220 3.37 5.07 5.64
CA THR A 220 3.80 3.99 6.52
C THR A 220 5.32 3.82 6.49
N ALA A 221 5.88 3.15 7.50
CA ALA A 221 7.30 2.83 7.53
C ALA A 221 7.59 1.54 6.75
N GLY A 222 8.64 1.56 5.93
CA GLY A 222 9.22 0.38 5.31
C GLY A 222 10.51 -0.07 5.99
N ASN A 223 11.13 -1.13 5.48
CA ASN A 223 12.38 -1.65 6.08
C ASN A 223 13.59 -0.73 5.85
N HIS A 224 13.60 0.06 4.79
CA HIS A 224 14.63 1.06 4.53
C HIS A 224 14.44 2.34 5.37
N ASP A 225 13.25 2.56 5.92
CA ASP A 225 12.97 3.67 6.84
C ASP A 225 13.43 3.41 8.28
N LYS A 226 13.79 2.15 8.59
CA LYS A 226 14.27 1.77 9.93
C LYS A 226 15.72 2.19 10.13
N ASP A 227 16.04 2.51 11.38
CA ASP A 227 17.39 2.87 11.77
C ASP A 227 18.38 1.72 11.51
N ALA A 228 19.48 2.02 10.82
CA ALA A 228 20.41 1.01 10.34
C ALA A 228 21.10 0.18 11.46
N MET A 229 21.10 0.69 12.70
CA MET A 229 21.76 0.07 13.84
C MET A 229 20.85 -0.89 14.62
N ASP A 230 19.58 -0.55 14.80
CA ASP A 230 18.67 -1.25 15.71
C ASP A 230 17.28 -1.55 15.13
N TYR A 231 17.01 -1.10 13.91
CA TYR A 231 15.70 -1.25 13.25
C TYR A 231 14.52 -0.73 14.07
N SER A 232 14.74 0.23 14.96
CA SER A 232 13.70 0.79 15.85
C SER A 232 12.65 1.61 15.09
N GLY A 233 13.05 2.30 14.03
CA GLY A 233 12.22 3.27 13.30
C GLY A 233 12.03 4.56 14.08
N GLU A 234 12.92 4.87 15.01
CA GLU A 234 12.88 6.09 15.81
C GLU A 234 13.07 7.33 14.93
N THR A 235 14.00 7.28 13.98
CA THR A 235 14.27 8.36 13.01
C THR A 235 13.07 8.65 12.13
N PHE A 236 12.37 7.63 11.63
CA PHE A 236 11.10 7.77 10.93
C PHE A 236 10.07 8.47 11.82
N SER A 237 9.88 7.96 13.04
CA SER A 237 8.88 8.50 13.98
C SER A 237 9.12 9.96 14.34
N LYS A 238 10.37 10.37 14.53
CA LYS A 238 10.72 11.78 14.80
C LYS A 238 10.45 12.69 13.60
N ALA A 239 10.64 12.20 12.38
CA ALA A 239 10.49 13.00 11.17
C ALA A 239 9.04 13.00 10.64
N LEU A 240 8.43 11.84 10.50
CA LEU A 240 7.15 11.62 9.82
C LEU A 240 5.97 11.38 10.75
N GLY A 241 6.20 11.04 12.02
CA GLY A 241 5.15 10.81 13.02
C GLY A 241 4.96 9.35 13.40
N PRO A 242 3.80 9.00 13.98
CA PRO A 242 3.53 7.65 14.46
C PRO A 242 3.61 6.63 13.32
N ARG A 243 4.12 5.42 13.61
CA ARG A 243 4.27 4.34 12.63
C ARG A 243 2.99 3.52 12.45
N TRP A 244 2.01 3.67 13.34
CA TRP A 244 0.65 3.14 13.19
C TRP A 244 -0.35 4.17 13.70
N TYR A 245 -1.41 4.35 12.95
CA TYR A 245 -2.46 5.36 13.18
C TYR A 245 -3.64 5.10 12.24
N SER A 246 -4.71 5.87 12.42
CA SER A 246 -5.88 5.83 11.54
C SER A 246 -6.36 7.22 11.15
N PHE A 247 -7.16 7.29 10.09
CA PHE A 247 -7.90 8.48 9.67
C PHE A 247 -9.11 8.06 8.83
N ASN A 248 -10.05 8.97 8.59
CA ASN A 248 -11.27 8.67 7.86
C ASN A 248 -11.47 9.60 6.69
N VAL A 249 -11.98 9.07 5.57
CA VAL A 249 -12.44 9.82 4.40
C VAL A 249 -13.77 9.22 3.98
N GLY A 250 -14.86 9.98 4.07
CA GLY A 250 -16.21 9.48 3.78
C GLY A 250 -16.57 8.23 4.61
N ASP A 251 -16.86 7.14 3.93
CA ASP A 251 -17.22 5.86 4.56
C ASP A 251 -16.03 4.89 4.68
N VAL A 252 -14.82 5.38 4.48
CA VAL A 252 -13.59 4.58 4.58
C VAL A 252 -12.81 4.94 5.83
N HIS A 253 -12.50 3.94 6.63
CA HIS A 253 -11.56 4.01 7.75
C HIS A 253 -10.20 3.47 7.30
N PHE A 254 -9.23 4.36 7.17
CA PHE A 254 -7.85 4.03 6.81
C PHE A 254 -7.05 3.67 8.05
N VAL A 255 -6.36 2.55 8.01
CA VAL A 255 -5.51 2.05 9.10
C VAL A 255 -4.09 1.87 8.57
N CYS A 256 -3.16 2.63 9.10
CA CYS A 256 -1.72 2.44 8.91
C CYS A 256 -1.19 1.47 9.95
N MET A 257 -0.41 0.48 9.54
CA MET A 257 0.32 -0.39 10.47
C MET A 257 1.78 -0.59 10.02
N ASP A 258 2.69 -0.68 10.98
CA ASP A 258 4.09 -1.00 10.75
C ASP A 258 4.30 -2.51 10.86
N ASN A 259 4.41 -3.19 9.71
CA ASN A 259 4.64 -4.63 9.69
C ASN A 259 6.11 -5.04 9.48
N VAL A 260 7.04 -4.11 9.66
CA VAL A 260 8.48 -4.43 9.66
C VAL A 260 8.92 -4.74 11.09
N ASP A 261 8.84 -6.02 11.48
CA ASP A 261 9.18 -6.49 12.81
C ASP A 261 10.65 -6.98 12.87
N SER A 262 11.43 -6.39 13.77
CA SER A 262 12.84 -6.74 13.98
C SER A 262 13.11 -7.50 15.28
N PHE A 263 12.09 -7.67 16.12
CA PHE A 263 12.27 -8.09 17.51
C PHE A 263 12.84 -9.52 17.67
N GLU A 264 12.30 -10.47 16.88
CA GLU A 264 12.74 -11.88 16.97
C GLU A 264 13.99 -12.15 16.12
N GLU A 265 14.18 -11.41 15.03
CA GLU A 265 15.20 -11.68 14.03
C GLU A 265 16.59 -11.22 14.45
N GLN A 266 16.72 -10.21 15.30
CA GLN A 266 18.01 -9.82 15.89
C GLN A 266 18.70 -10.98 16.61
N LYS A 267 17.91 -11.90 17.22
CA LYS A 267 18.41 -13.09 17.87
C LYS A 267 18.96 -14.14 16.92
N LYS A 268 18.53 -14.14 15.66
CA LYS A 268 18.90 -15.11 14.62
C LYS A 268 19.88 -14.55 13.57
N GLY A 269 20.26 -13.28 13.70
CA GLY A 269 21.14 -12.60 12.75
C GLY A 269 20.44 -12.10 11.48
N ALA A 270 19.15 -12.26 11.33
CA ALA A 270 18.34 -11.57 10.33
C ALA A 270 18.04 -10.13 10.81
N LYS A 271 17.66 -9.26 9.87
CA LYS A 271 17.44 -7.84 10.19
C LYS A 271 16.00 -7.57 10.58
N TYR A 272 15.05 -8.17 9.89
CA TYR A 272 13.60 -8.03 10.11
C TYR A 272 12.86 -9.18 9.41
N HIS A 273 11.57 -9.30 9.70
CA HIS A 273 10.58 -10.08 8.95
C HIS A 273 9.24 -9.35 8.97
N ALA A 274 8.27 -9.82 8.21
CA ALA A 274 6.92 -9.26 8.25
C ALA A 274 6.19 -9.70 9.52
N GLY A 275 5.37 -8.82 10.08
CA GLY A 275 4.55 -9.11 11.26
C GLY A 275 4.16 -7.87 12.03
N PHE A 276 3.07 -7.98 12.78
CA PHE A 276 2.53 -6.90 13.60
C PHE A 276 2.85 -7.13 15.08
N SER A 277 3.25 -6.08 15.79
CA SER A 277 3.52 -6.19 17.22
C SER A 277 2.24 -6.33 18.04
N ASP A 278 2.35 -6.92 19.26
CA ASP A 278 1.20 -7.06 20.16
C ASP A 278 0.62 -5.70 20.58
N ILE A 279 1.47 -4.66 20.62
CA ILE A 279 1.06 -3.29 20.91
C ILE A 279 0.13 -2.77 19.81
N GLN A 280 0.50 -2.97 18.55
CA GLN A 280 -0.34 -2.59 17.42
C GLN A 280 -1.66 -3.35 17.40
N LEU A 281 -1.63 -4.66 17.70
CA LEU A 281 -2.85 -5.47 17.79
C LEU A 281 -3.79 -4.98 18.90
N GLN A 282 -3.25 -4.63 20.06
CA GLN A 282 -4.02 -4.04 21.17
C GLN A 282 -4.62 -2.69 20.80
N TRP A 283 -3.83 -1.84 20.13
CA TRP A 283 -4.29 -0.54 19.62
C TRP A 283 -5.40 -0.71 18.59
N LEU A 284 -5.21 -1.56 17.58
CA LEU A 284 -6.17 -1.80 16.50
C LEU A 284 -7.55 -2.23 17.05
N ARG A 285 -7.58 -3.09 18.06
CA ARG A 285 -8.83 -3.50 18.70
C ARG A 285 -9.59 -2.34 19.31
N GLN A 286 -8.89 -1.38 19.91
CA GLN A 286 -9.51 -0.20 20.52
C GLN A 286 -9.94 0.82 19.47
N ASP A 287 -9.12 1.04 18.44
CA ASP A 287 -9.42 1.96 17.35
C ASP A 287 -10.69 1.50 16.61
N LEU A 288 -10.73 0.24 16.20
CA LEU A 288 -11.88 -0.36 15.52
C LEU A 288 -13.17 -0.42 16.36
N ALA A 289 -13.09 -0.29 17.68
CA ALA A 289 -14.28 -0.19 18.55
C ALA A 289 -15.07 1.11 18.34
N PHE A 290 -14.46 2.13 17.75
CA PHE A 290 -15.12 3.39 17.39
C PHE A 290 -15.64 3.41 15.93
N VAL A 291 -15.43 2.34 15.16
CA VAL A 291 -15.75 2.27 13.72
C VAL A 291 -16.99 1.41 13.50
N GLY A 292 -17.99 1.95 12.80
CA GLY A 292 -19.19 1.21 12.39
C GLY A 292 -18.86 0.06 11.43
N LYS A 293 -19.59 -1.05 11.54
CA LYS A 293 -19.38 -2.22 10.68
C LYS A 293 -19.81 -2.01 9.22
N ASP A 294 -20.55 -0.95 8.97
CA ASP A 294 -20.96 -0.43 7.67
C ASP A 294 -19.86 0.36 6.93
N LYS A 295 -18.67 0.45 7.50
CA LYS A 295 -17.52 1.15 6.90
C LYS A 295 -16.58 0.19 6.20
N MET A 296 -15.92 0.69 5.14
CA MET A 296 -14.76 0.02 4.56
C MET A 296 -13.56 0.17 5.49
N ILE A 297 -12.81 -0.89 5.71
CA ILE A 297 -11.46 -0.82 6.30
C ILE A 297 -10.43 -0.88 5.17
N PHE A 298 -9.66 0.19 5.01
CA PHE A 298 -8.50 0.23 4.13
C PHE A 298 -7.23 0.14 4.97
N LEU A 299 -6.72 -1.08 5.13
CA LEU A 299 -5.50 -1.35 5.89
C LEU A 299 -4.28 -1.25 4.98
N TYR A 300 -3.25 -0.49 5.38
CA TYR A 300 -2.01 -0.39 4.61
C TYR A 300 -0.77 -0.53 5.49
N TYR A 301 0.22 -1.15 4.91
CA TYR A 301 1.49 -1.51 5.53
C TYR A 301 2.56 -1.63 4.43
N HIS A 302 3.76 -2.14 4.74
CA HIS A 302 4.84 -2.18 3.75
C HIS A 302 5.06 -3.54 3.12
N ILE A 303 5.27 -4.61 3.91
CA ILE A 303 5.62 -5.94 3.41
C ILE A 303 4.34 -6.75 3.12
N PRO A 304 4.21 -7.37 1.93
CA PRO A 304 3.02 -8.18 1.60
C PRO A 304 2.75 -9.29 2.63
N GLU A 305 1.48 -9.43 3.03
CA GLU A 305 1.03 -10.41 4.03
C GLU A 305 0.29 -11.61 3.43
N ARG A 306 -0.21 -11.49 2.21
CA ARG A 306 -1.11 -12.46 1.57
C ARG A 306 -0.59 -13.90 1.53
N ASP A 307 0.73 -14.09 1.43
CA ASP A 307 1.37 -15.41 1.32
C ASP A 307 2.12 -15.80 2.63
N HIS A 308 1.88 -15.08 3.72
CA HIS A 308 2.71 -15.13 4.91
C HIS A 308 1.92 -15.34 6.21
N THR A 309 1.00 -16.33 6.20
CA THR A 309 0.16 -16.68 7.36
C THR A 309 0.96 -17.07 8.62
N SER A 310 2.26 -17.36 8.48
CA SER A 310 3.14 -17.63 9.61
C SER A 310 3.72 -16.35 10.26
N HIS A 311 3.44 -15.18 9.72
CA HIS A 311 3.89 -13.91 10.28
C HIS A 311 3.18 -13.61 11.60
N ARG A 312 3.93 -12.97 12.51
CA ARG A 312 3.41 -12.62 13.83
C ARG A 312 2.12 -11.80 13.72
N ASN A 313 1.09 -12.25 14.43
CA ASN A 313 -0.22 -11.58 14.54
C ASN A 313 -0.98 -11.37 13.21
N HIS A 314 -0.56 -11.99 12.09
CA HIS A 314 -1.24 -11.89 10.81
C HIS A 314 -2.73 -12.25 10.95
N ASP A 315 -3.05 -13.49 11.35
CA ASP A 315 -4.43 -13.96 11.50
C ASP A 315 -5.25 -13.11 12.47
N ALA A 316 -4.63 -12.63 13.54
CA ALA A 316 -5.30 -11.81 14.52
C ALA A 316 -5.72 -10.43 13.95
N VAL A 317 -4.87 -9.80 13.12
CA VAL A 317 -5.19 -8.53 12.46
C VAL A 317 -6.29 -8.73 11.42
N PHE A 318 -6.17 -9.72 10.54
CA PHE A 318 -7.17 -9.98 9.51
C PHE A 318 -8.52 -10.42 10.10
N SER A 319 -8.52 -11.20 11.18
CA SER A 319 -9.75 -11.55 11.91
C SER A 319 -10.46 -10.33 12.52
N LEU A 320 -9.73 -9.27 12.90
CA LEU A 320 -10.32 -8.06 13.44
C LEU A 320 -11.03 -7.22 12.37
N ILE A 321 -10.53 -7.20 11.14
CA ILE A 321 -11.11 -6.42 10.06
C ILE A 321 -12.18 -7.18 9.27
N ALA A 322 -12.11 -8.51 9.21
CA ALA A 322 -13.06 -9.36 8.46
C ALA A 322 -14.56 -9.09 8.72
N PRO A 323 -15.01 -8.65 9.94
CA PRO A 323 -16.42 -8.36 10.18
C PRO A 323 -16.95 -7.05 9.56
N TYR A 324 -16.12 -6.27 8.88
CA TYR A 324 -16.55 -5.01 8.24
C TYR A 324 -17.12 -5.30 6.85
N GLU A 325 -17.96 -4.39 6.34
CA GLU A 325 -18.68 -4.56 5.07
C GLU A 325 -17.72 -4.79 3.90
N ASN A 326 -16.66 -3.98 3.84
CA ASN A 326 -15.58 -4.14 2.88
C ASN A 326 -14.22 -4.01 3.56
N THR A 327 -13.28 -4.82 3.12
CA THR A 327 -11.89 -4.77 3.58
C THR A 327 -10.94 -4.82 2.40
N VAL A 328 -9.94 -3.94 2.41
CA VAL A 328 -8.91 -3.85 1.37
C VAL A 328 -7.57 -3.65 2.04
N THR A 329 -6.53 -4.29 1.50
CA THR A 329 -5.16 -4.04 1.94
C THR A 329 -4.28 -3.54 0.80
N ALA A 330 -3.26 -2.72 1.14
CA ALA A 330 -2.28 -2.22 0.19
C ALA A 330 -0.88 -2.21 0.79
N CYS A 331 0.12 -2.57 -0.02
CA CYS A 331 1.52 -2.62 0.39
C CYS A 331 2.48 -2.35 -0.78
N GLY A 332 3.79 -2.26 -0.50
CA GLY A 332 4.88 -2.06 -1.45
C GLY A 332 5.94 -3.16 -1.37
N HIS A 333 7.18 -2.78 -1.05
CA HIS A 333 8.32 -3.64 -0.73
C HIS A 333 8.92 -4.46 -1.89
N THR A 334 8.09 -5.07 -2.74
CA THR A 334 8.57 -5.96 -3.80
C THR A 334 9.15 -5.22 -4.99
N HIS A 335 8.84 -3.92 -5.14
CA HIS A 335 9.18 -3.06 -6.28
C HIS A 335 8.55 -3.46 -7.62
N PHE A 336 7.66 -4.45 -7.64
CA PHE A 336 6.94 -4.86 -8.84
C PHE A 336 5.48 -5.17 -8.51
N PHE A 337 4.63 -5.09 -9.52
CA PHE A 337 3.22 -5.37 -9.35
C PHE A 337 2.97 -6.88 -9.22
N GLN A 338 2.17 -7.27 -8.24
CA GLN A 338 1.75 -8.65 -8.07
C GLN A 338 0.25 -8.81 -8.29
N PRO A 339 -0.20 -9.98 -8.78
CA PRO A 339 -1.61 -10.20 -8.99
C PRO A 339 -2.38 -10.08 -7.67
N TYR A 340 -3.52 -9.45 -7.78
CA TYR A 340 -4.53 -9.44 -6.75
C TYR A 340 -4.89 -10.88 -6.33
N MET A 341 -4.90 -11.12 -5.04
CA MET A 341 -5.37 -12.37 -4.44
C MET A 341 -6.22 -12.05 -3.23
N GLU A 342 -7.27 -12.83 -3.03
CA GLU A 342 -8.01 -12.76 -1.78
C GLU A 342 -7.28 -13.58 -0.72
N THR A 343 -7.18 -13.02 0.47
CA THR A 343 -6.74 -13.76 1.66
C THR A 343 -7.80 -14.79 2.05
N GLU A 344 -7.49 -15.69 2.96
CA GLU A 344 -8.47 -16.65 3.49
C GLU A 344 -9.68 -15.98 4.20
N TYR A 345 -9.55 -14.70 4.57
CA TYR A 345 -10.61 -13.85 5.13
C TYR A 345 -11.39 -13.07 4.07
N GLY A 346 -11.15 -13.31 2.79
CA GLY A 346 -11.79 -12.60 1.68
C GLY A 346 -11.28 -11.16 1.47
N THR A 347 -10.17 -10.79 2.12
CA THR A 347 -9.58 -9.44 2.00
C THR A 347 -8.61 -9.39 0.82
N PRO A 348 -8.85 -8.54 -0.19
CA PRO A 348 -7.91 -8.35 -1.28
C PRO A 348 -6.67 -7.57 -0.86
N GLU A 349 -5.51 -7.95 -1.39
CA GLU A 349 -4.25 -7.25 -1.19
C GLU A 349 -3.70 -6.69 -2.50
N TYR A 350 -3.50 -5.37 -2.54
CA TYR A 350 -2.90 -4.65 -3.65
C TYR A 350 -1.41 -4.44 -3.39
N ILE A 351 -0.53 -5.11 -4.15
CA ILE A 351 0.92 -4.99 -4.03
C ILE A 351 1.44 -4.06 -5.12
N MET A 352 1.86 -2.85 -4.74
CA MET A 352 2.23 -1.78 -5.64
C MET A 352 3.68 -1.89 -6.10
N GLY A 353 3.92 -1.55 -7.37
CA GLY A 353 5.26 -1.35 -7.91
C GLY A 353 5.90 -0.06 -7.39
N ALA A 354 7.23 0.04 -7.52
CA ALA A 354 7.99 1.13 -6.95
C ALA A 354 7.93 2.42 -7.78
N ALA A 355 7.63 3.55 -7.13
CA ALA A 355 7.71 4.88 -7.74
C ALA A 355 9.14 5.26 -8.15
N CYS A 356 10.15 4.65 -7.53
CA CYS A 356 11.56 4.85 -7.91
C CYS A 356 11.99 4.05 -9.15
N GLY A 357 11.08 3.25 -9.77
CA GLY A 357 11.44 2.34 -10.84
C GLY A 357 12.57 1.39 -10.41
N TYR A 358 13.68 1.35 -11.15
CA TYR A 358 14.87 0.63 -10.69
C TYR A 358 15.79 1.57 -9.88
N PHE A 359 15.41 1.86 -8.62
CA PHE A 359 16.21 2.66 -7.68
C PHE A 359 16.70 4.00 -8.29
N TRP A 360 15.83 4.69 -9.03
CA TRP A 360 16.15 5.94 -9.73
C TRP A 360 17.24 5.84 -10.81
N ARG A 361 17.72 4.62 -11.14
CA ARG A 361 18.71 4.36 -12.20
C ARG A 361 18.07 4.09 -13.56
N SER A 362 16.81 3.69 -13.54
CA SER A 362 15.95 3.48 -14.70
C SER A 362 14.56 3.98 -14.38
N HIS A 363 13.82 4.44 -15.39
CA HIS A 363 12.42 4.83 -15.27
C HIS A 363 11.45 3.64 -15.39
N CYS A 364 11.97 2.41 -15.35
CA CYS A 364 11.16 1.19 -15.28
C CYS A 364 11.65 0.30 -14.14
N ALA A 365 10.71 -0.37 -13.51
CA ALA A 365 10.97 -1.42 -12.52
C ALA A 365 11.45 -2.72 -13.18
N GLY A 366 11.86 -3.72 -12.38
CA GLY A 366 12.40 -4.98 -12.89
C GLY A 366 11.40 -5.87 -13.61
N ASP A 367 10.10 -5.63 -13.47
CA ASP A 367 8.99 -6.27 -14.18
C ASP A 367 8.61 -5.56 -15.49
N GLY A 368 9.34 -4.49 -15.88
CA GLY A 368 9.13 -3.73 -17.10
C GLY A 368 8.08 -2.61 -16.98
N VAL A 369 7.43 -2.45 -15.84
CA VAL A 369 6.47 -1.35 -15.60
C VAL A 369 7.23 -0.03 -15.47
N PRO A 370 6.76 1.07 -16.09
CA PRO A 370 7.32 2.39 -15.82
C PRO A 370 7.27 2.75 -14.32
N ASN A 371 8.14 3.64 -13.86
CA ASN A 371 7.96 4.23 -12.53
C ASN A 371 6.64 5.02 -12.47
N GLY A 372 5.96 5.01 -11.32
CA GLY A 372 4.64 5.62 -11.24
C GLY A 372 3.96 5.36 -9.92
N TYR A 373 2.64 5.46 -9.95
CA TYR A 373 1.75 5.29 -8.80
C TYR A 373 0.39 4.76 -9.26
N SER A 374 -0.42 4.29 -8.33
CA SER A 374 -1.78 3.87 -8.64
C SER A 374 -2.79 4.93 -8.27
N VAL A 375 -3.83 5.05 -9.05
CA VAL A 375 -4.97 5.96 -8.84
C VAL A 375 -6.21 5.11 -8.64
N MET A 376 -6.92 5.31 -7.54
CA MET A 376 -8.17 4.64 -7.25
C MET A 376 -9.28 5.67 -7.06
N THR A 377 -10.45 5.41 -7.60
CA THR A 377 -11.68 6.13 -7.29
C THR A 377 -12.47 5.31 -6.28
N VAL A 378 -12.79 5.93 -5.16
CA VAL A 378 -13.59 5.30 -4.10
C VAL A 378 -14.94 5.99 -4.04
N SER A 379 -16.03 5.21 -3.95
CA SER A 379 -17.40 5.68 -3.81
C SER A 379 -18.09 4.92 -2.67
N GLY A 380 -18.43 5.63 -1.60
CA GLY A 380 -18.93 5.00 -0.38
C GLY A 380 -17.90 4.01 0.18
N THR A 381 -18.23 2.73 0.17
CA THR A 381 -17.37 1.62 0.63
C THR A 381 -16.81 0.76 -0.50
N GLU A 382 -16.80 1.26 -1.75
CA GLU A 382 -16.36 0.50 -2.91
C GLU A 382 -15.25 1.22 -3.69
N ILE A 383 -14.28 0.47 -4.22
CA ILE A 383 -13.35 0.94 -5.24
C ILE A 383 -14.05 0.76 -6.58
N THR A 384 -14.43 1.87 -7.22
CA THR A 384 -15.19 1.87 -8.48
C THR A 384 -14.32 2.02 -9.71
N ASP A 385 -13.07 2.42 -9.56
CA ASP A 385 -12.06 2.49 -10.63
C ASP A 385 -10.66 2.39 -10.01
N ALA A 386 -9.75 1.71 -10.70
CA ALA A 386 -8.34 1.66 -10.32
C ALA A 386 -7.45 1.45 -11.54
N TYR A 387 -6.40 2.25 -11.67
CA TYR A 387 -5.44 2.11 -12.75
C TYR A 387 -4.03 2.50 -12.31
N PHE A 388 -3.05 1.96 -13.01
CA PHE A 388 -1.67 2.40 -12.89
C PHE A 388 -1.45 3.69 -13.67
N LYS A 389 -0.75 4.65 -13.10
CA LYS A 389 -0.34 5.88 -13.74
C LYS A 389 1.18 5.95 -13.84
N GLY A 390 1.71 5.61 -15.01
CA GLY A 390 3.13 5.83 -15.30
C GLY A 390 3.46 7.32 -15.25
N THR A 391 4.49 7.70 -14.49
CA THR A 391 4.95 9.08 -14.40
C THR A 391 5.32 9.62 -15.78
N GLY A 392 4.70 10.73 -16.18
CA GLY A 392 4.89 11.35 -17.50
C GLY A 392 4.10 10.71 -18.64
N HIS A 393 3.45 9.56 -18.43
CA HIS A 393 2.59 8.91 -19.43
C HIS A 393 1.12 9.31 -19.27
N SER A 394 0.32 9.11 -20.31
CA SER A 394 -1.15 9.22 -20.22
C SER A 394 -1.73 8.05 -19.42
N ARG A 395 -2.99 8.20 -18.94
CA ARG A 395 -3.75 7.10 -18.33
C ARG A 395 -3.84 5.89 -19.27
N ASP A 396 -3.90 6.12 -20.59
CA ASP A 396 -4.13 5.07 -21.57
C ASP A 396 -2.90 4.18 -21.82
N TYR A 397 -1.73 4.59 -21.33
CA TYR A 397 -0.51 3.80 -21.45
C TYR A 397 -0.47 2.70 -20.40
N GLN A 398 -1.22 1.60 -20.64
CA GLN A 398 -1.37 0.48 -19.71
C GLN A 398 -0.67 -0.80 -20.16
N LEU A 399 -0.10 -0.83 -21.39
CA LEU A 399 0.53 -2.04 -21.89
C LEU A 399 1.66 -1.74 -22.89
N ARG A 400 2.62 -2.65 -22.97
CA ARG A 400 3.72 -2.66 -23.94
C ARG A 400 3.76 -4.01 -24.67
N LEU A 401 3.98 -3.97 -25.99
CA LEU A 401 3.99 -5.17 -26.84
C LEU A 401 5.40 -5.52 -27.30
N TYR A 402 5.66 -6.82 -27.45
CA TYR A 402 6.90 -7.40 -27.97
C TYR A 402 6.62 -8.50 -28.98
N ARG A 403 7.61 -8.84 -29.82
CA ARG A 403 7.61 -10.07 -30.62
C ARG A 403 8.35 -11.19 -29.90
N GLY A 404 7.92 -12.43 -30.12
CA GLY A 404 8.48 -13.60 -29.46
C GLY A 404 9.91 -13.94 -29.86
N ASP A 405 10.34 -13.52 -31.06
CA ASP A 405 11.68 -13.70 -31.62
C ASP A 405 12.63 -12.52 -31.37
N ASP A 406 12.17 -11.40 -30.79
CA ASP A 406 13.04 -10.26 -30.50
C ASP A 406 14.17 -10.66 -29.52
N ILE A 407 15.36 -10.08 -29.75
CA ILE A 407 16.55 -10.26 -28.90
C ILE A 407 16.84 -8.93 -28.20
N PHE A 408 16.65 -8.87 -26.90
CA PHE A 408 16.83 -7.67 -26.10
C PHE A 408 18.20 -7.63 -25.41
N GLY A 409 18.79 -6.44 -25.30
CA GLY A 409 20.08 -6.24 -24.64
C GLY A 409 21.18 -5.77 -25.58
N SER A 410 22.38 -6.30 -25.41
CA SER A 410 23.56 -5.96 -26.20
C SER A 410 24.45 -7.21 -26.40
N GLU A 411 25.57 -7.06 -27.14
CA GLU A 411 26.58 -8.11 -27.26
C GLU A 411 27.10 -8.63 -25.91
N ARG A 412 27.07 -7.81 -24.88
CA ARG A 412 27.51 -8.17 -23.52
C ARG A 412 26.55 -9.15 -22.83
N ALA A 413 25.25 -8.94 -22.99
CA ALA A 413 24.21 -9.82 -22.48
C ALA A 413 22.91 -9.56 -23.25
N SER A 414 22.36 -10.61 -23.83
CA SER A 414 21.13 -10.57 -24.59
C SER A 414 20.15 -11.63 -24.11
N TYR A 415 18.88 -11.39 -24.30
CA TYR A 415 17.78 -12.22 -23.87
C TYR A 415 16.70 -12.30 -24.94
N THR A 416 16.13 -13.48 -25.13
CA THR A 416 15.02 -13.73 -26.04
C THR A 416 14.02 -14.66 -25.38
N TYR A 417 12.74 -14.49 -25.70
CA TYR A 417 11.71 -15.44 -25.27
C TYR A 417 11.83 -16.80 -25.99
N GLY A 418 12.57 -16.84 -27.11
CA GLY A 418 12.76 -18.06 -27.87
C GLY A 418 11.48 -18.58 -28.53
N MET A 419 10.52 -17.70 -28.76
CA MET A 419 9.27 -17.96 -29.44
C MET A 419 9.37 -17.53 -30.91
N GLY A 420 8.44 -17.98 -31.76
CA GLY A 420 8.43 -17.60 -33.18
C GLY A 420 8.06 -16.12 -33.40
N SER A 421 8.35 -15.61 -34.61
CA SER A 421 7.90 -14.28 -35.05
C SER A 421 6.38 -14.18 -35.18
N ASP A 422 5.69 -15.31 -35.15
CA ASP A 422 4.24 -15.43 -35.12
C ASP A 422 3.65 -15.31 -33.68
N VAL A 423 4.49 -15.00 -32.66
CA VAL A 423 4.04 -14.79 -31.29
C VAL A 423 4.13 -13.31 -30.92
N ILE A 424 3.04 -12.77 -30.38
CA ILE A 424 2.96 -11.45 -29.77
C ILE A 424 2.92 -11.59 -28.25
N LEU A 425 3.67 -10.76 -27.53
CA LEU A 425 3.63 -10.68 -26.08
C LEU A 425 3.10 -9.31 -25.67
N ALA A 426 2.39 -9.26 -24.54
CA ALA A 426 1.92 -8.03 -23.92
C ALA A 426 2.28 -8.01 -22.42
N ASN A 427 3.03 -7.01 -22.01
CA ASN A 427 3.17 -6.63 -20.61
C ASN A 427 2.05 -5.65 -20.30
N VAL A 428 1.02 -6.09 -19.56
CA VAL A 428 -0.16 -5.30 -19.19
C VAL A 428 0.01 -4.86 -17.74
N PHE A 429 0.46 -3.64 -17.51
CA PHE A 429 1.11 -3.16 -16.27
C PHE A 429 0.35 -3.40 -14.98
N PHE A 430 -0.98 -3.32 -15.01
CA PHE A 430 -1.83 -3.47 -13.82
C PHE A 430 -2.70 -4.73 -13.86
N ALA A 431 -2.49 -5.60 -14.86
CA ALA A 431 -3.28 -6.82 -15.01
C ALA A 431 -3.04 -7.80 -13.86
N GLY A 432 -4.14 -8.27 -13.29
CA GLY A 432 -4.12 -9.11 -12.08
C GLY A 432 -4.40 -8.34 -10.80
N MET A 433 -4.37 -7.01 -10.84
CA MET A 433 -4.80 -6.16 -9.72
C MET A 433 -6.30 -5.89 -9.84
N GLY A 434 -7.07 -6.17 -8.78
CA GLY A 434 -8.49 -5.86 -8.72
C GLY A 434 -9.44 -6.78 -9.52
N GLY A 435 -8.99 -7.99 -9.94
CA GLY A 435 -9.87 -8.98 -10.56
C GLY A 435 -9.45 -9.44 -11.97
N LYS A 436 -10.42 -9.91 -12.76
CA LYS A 436 -10.16 -10.45 -14.10
C LYS A 436 -10.01 -9.36 -15.13
N TRP A 437 -8.87 -9.38 -15.83
CA TRP A 437 -8.65 -8.64 -17.05
C TRP A 437 -8.94 -9.51 -18.26
N LYS A 438 -9.49 -8.90 -19.32
CA LYS A 438 -9.66 -9.53 -20.63
C LYS A 438 -8.66 -8.92 -21.61
N ILE A 439 -7.80 -9.76 -22.21
CA ILE A 439 -6.74 -9.29 -23.09
C ILE A 439 -6.90 -9.95 -24.46
N GLU A 440 -7.39 -9.17 -25.42
CA GLU A 440 -7.80 -9.61 -26.73
C GLU A 440 -6.82 -9.15 -27.81
N VAL A 441 -6.61 -10.02 -28.80
CA VAL A 441 -5.79 -9.76 -29.97
C VAL A 441 -6.68 -9.61 -31.20
N PHE A 442 -6.43 -8.55 -31.95
CA PHE A 442 -7.06 -8.30 -33.25
C PHE A 442 -5.99 -8.39 -34.34
N GLU A 443 -6.27 -9.13 -35.39
CA GLU A 443 -5.47 -9.24 -36.61
C GLU A 443 -6.24 -8.59 -37.76
N ASP A 444 -5.68 -7.57 -38.41
CA ASP A 444 -6.29 -6.79 -39.50
C ASP A 444 -7.70 -6.24 -39.15
N GLY A 445 -7.93 -5.93 -37.84
CA GLY A 445 -9.19 -5.37 -37.33
C GLY A 445 -10.20 -6.42 -36.84
N GLU A 446 -9.98 -7.71 -37.11
CA GLU A 446 -10.88 -8.79 -36.70
C GLU A 446 -10.36 -9.44 -35.40
N LEU A 447 -11.30 -9.76 -34.48
CA LEU A 447 -10.96 -10.47 -33.24
C LEU A 447 -10.37 -11.85 -33.53
N SER A 448 -9.13 -12.05 -33.17
CA SER A 448 -8.42 -13.32 -33.38
C SER A 448 -8.50 -14.26 -32.18
N GLY A 449 -8.38 -13.73 -30.95
CA GLY A 449 -8.48 -14.52 -29.73
C GLY A 449 -8.10 -13.74 -28.48
N GLU A 450 -7.95 -14.46 -27.36
CA GLU A 450 -7.49 -13.91 -26.08
C GLU A 450 -6.07 -14.40 -25.79
N MET A 451 -5.26 -13.53 -25.14
CA MET A 451 -3.90 -13.85 -24.73
C MET A 451 -3.89 -14.75 -23.48
N GLU A 452 -2.91 -15.64 -23.42
CA GLU A 452 -2.67 -16.49 -22.25
C GLU A 452 -1.60 -15.90 -21.35
N LYS A 453 -1.79 -16.01 -20.04
CA LYS A 453 -0.83 -15.55 -19.03
C LYS A 453 0.42 -16.43 -19.06
N MET A 454 1.58 -15.81 -19.03
CA MET A 454 2.88 -16.50 -18.99
C MET A 454 3.29 -16.84 -17.55
N ASP A 455 4.29 -17.75 -17.44
CA ASP A 455 4.95 -18.03 -16.17
C ASP A 455 5.67 -16.76 -15.67
N PRO A 456 5.35 -16.25 -14.48
CA PRO A 456 5.96 -15.04 -13.95
C PRO A 456 7.48 -15.10 -13.81
N SER A 457 8.06 -16.30 -13.61
CA SER A 457 9.50 -16.49 -13.44
C SER A 457 10.32 -16.14 -14.68
N ILE A 458 9.69 -16.10 -15.86
CA ILE A 458 10.34 -15.68 -17.12
C ILE A 458 10.76 -14.21 -17.02
N GLY A 459 9.91 -13.38 -16.42
CA GLY A 459 10.10 -11.94 -16.28
C GLY A 459 9.96 -11.18 -17.59
N ASP A 460 10.09 -9.86 -17.54
CA ASP A 460 10.11 -9.00 -18.72
C ASP A 460 11.54 -8.94 -19.29
N LEU A 461 11.76 -9.59 -20.43
CA LEU A 461 13.09 -9.72 -21.03
C LEU A 461 13.58 -8.44 -21.73
N TRP A 462 12.68 -7.52 -22.10
CA TRP A 462 13.03 -6.21 -22.64
C TRP A 462 13.76 -5.38 -21.57
N ILE A 463 13.16 -5.23 -20.37
CA ILE A 463 13.80 -4.48 -19.30
C ILE A 463 15.04 -5.20 -18.74
N ARG A 464 15.01 -6.52 -18.67
CA ARG A 464 16.19 -7.31 -18.29
C ARG A 464 17.36 -7.07 -19.24
N GLY A 465 17.10 -7.03 -20.56
CA GLY A 465 18.08 -6.70 -21.58
C GLY A 465 18.67 -5.31 -21.40
N TYR A 466 17.83 -4.32 -21.13
CA TYR A 466 18.28 -2.96 -20.83
C TYR A 466 19.14 -2.90 -19.56
N HIS A 467 18.63 -3.39 -18.43
CA HIS A 467 19.33 -3.30 -17.15
C HIS A 467 20.67 -4.04 -17.15
N THR A 468 20.73 -5.27 -17.66
CA THR A 468 21.95 -6.09 -17.57
C THR A 468 22.82 -6.00 -18.83
N GLY A 469 22.22 -5.90 -20.01
CA GLY A 469 22.92 -5.86 -21.29
C GLY A 469 23.44 -4.46 -21.60
N VAL A 470 22.57 -3.46 -21.53
CA VAL A 470 22.91 -2.07 -21.90
C VAL A 470 23.56 -1.32 -20.73
N LYS A 471 22.92 -1.30 -19.53
CA LYS A 471 23.37 -0.52 -18.37
C LYS A 471 24.32 -1.26 -17.43
N SER A 472 24.38 -2.60 -17.53
CA SER A 472 25.27 -3.43 -16.67
C SER A 472 24.97 -3.35 -15.19
N PHE A 473 23.69 -3.20 -14.83
CA PHE A 473 23.28 -3.23 -13.44
C PHE A 473 23.45 -4.62 -12.81
N PRO A 474 23.56 -4.76 -11.48
CA PRO A 474 23.72 -6.05 -10.82
C PRO A 474 22.59 -7.02 -11.17
N LYS A 475 22.92 -8.24 -11.64
CA LYS A 475 21.95 -9.24 -12.11
C LYS A 475 20.87 -9.59 -11.09
N LYS A 476 21.21 -9.62 -9.78
CA LYS A 476 20.30 -10.04 -8.70
C LYS A 476 19.03 -9.19 -8.60
N SER A 477 19.11 -7.92 -8.99
CA SER A 477 17.99 -6.97 -8.87
C SER A 477 17.57 -6.36 -10.20
N ALA A 478 18.21 -6.74 -11.30
CA ALA A 478 17.99 -6.14 -12.61
C ALA A 478 16.74 -6.66 -13.35
N SER A 479 16.12 -7.74 -12.85
CA SER A 479 14.85 -8.27 -13.33
C SER A 479 14.07 -8.84 -12.17
N ALA A 480 12.74 -8.75 -12.24
CA ALA A 480 11.79 -9.27 -11.27
C ALA A 480 10.85 -10.28 -11.96
N PRO A 481 10.14 -11.11 -11.21
CA PRO A 481 8.98 -11.82 -11.74
C PRO A 481 7.99 -10.83 -12.37
N CYS A 482 7.41 -11.20 -13.51
CA CYS A 482 6.39 -10.38 -14.17
C CYS A 482 5.05 -11.12 -14.16
N HIS A 483 4.17 -10.74 -13.25
CA HIS A 483 2.88 -11.40 -13.04
C HIS A 483 1.79 -10.96 -14.02
N HIS A 484 2.11 -10.09 -14.95
CA HIS A 484 1.20 -9.43 -15.89
C HIS A 484 1.73 -9.48 -17.33
N LEU A 485 2.52 -10.52 -17.65
CA LEU A 485 2.99 -10.82 -19.00
C LEU A 485 2.09 -11.89 -19.62
N PHE A 486 1.67 -11.64 -20.86
CA PHE A 486 0.77 -12.49 -21.63
C PHE A 486 1.36 -12.78 -23.02
N SER A 487 0.95 -13.88 -23.65
CA SER A 487 1.36 -14.25 -25.00
C SER A 487 0.18 -14.74 -25.84
N TYR A 488 0.31 -14.58 -27.15
CA TYR A 488 -0.65 -15.07 -28.14
C TYR A 488 0.06 -15.47 -29.43
N LYS A 489 -0.32 -16.62 -29.98
CA LYS A 489 0.18 -17.07 -31.29
C LYS A 489 -0.75 -16.55 -32.39
N LEU A 490 -0.23 -15.69 -33.25
CA LEU A 490 -0.96 -15.10 -34.37
C LEU A 490 -1.35 -16.16 -35.39
N LYS A 491 -2.52 -16.00 -35.98
CA LYS A 491 -2.98 -16.80 -37.13
C LYS A 491 -2.31 -16.34 -38.41
N ASN A 492 -2.05 -15.03 -38.53
CA ASN A 492 -1.30 -14.44 -39.64
C ASN A 492 -0.14 -13.59 -39.09
N PRO A 493 1.12 -14.03 -39.18
CA PRO A 493 2.29 -13.30 -38.70
C PRO A 493 2.45 -11.90 -39.29
N ASP A 494 1.93 -11.68 -40.50
CA ASP A 494 2.04 -10.44 -41.26
C ASP A 494 0.87 -9.46 -40.99
N ALA A 495 -0.13 -9.87 -40.22
CA ALA A 495 -1.27 -9.03 -39.90
C ALA A 495 -0.89 -7.77 -39.11
N LYS A 496 -1.64 -6.71 -39.30
CA LYS A 496 -1.62 -5.57 -38.38
C LYS A 496 -2.24 -5.99 -37.05
N VAL A 497 -1.40 -6.07 -36.00
CA VAL A 497 -1.82 -6.51 -34.67
C VAL A 497 -2.24 -5.31 -33.83
N VAL A 498 -3.38 -5.44 -33.17
CA VAL A 498 -3.82 -4.55 -32.08
C VAL A 498 -4.14 -5.42 -30.86
N VAL A 499 -3.61 -5.07 -29.69
CA VAL A 499 -3.97 -5.70 -28.44
C VAL A 499 -4.88 -4.75 -27.66
N ARG A 500 -6.00 -5.27 -27.17
CA ARG A 500 -6.97 -4.56 -26.34
C ARG A 500 -7.03 -5.23 -24.96
N ALA A 501 -6.68 -4.48 -23.92
CA ALA A 501 -6.84 -4.90 -22.54
C ALA A 501 -8.07 -4.22 -21.95
N THR A 502 -8.98 -5.00 -21.36
CA THR A 502 -10.17 -4.49 -20.63
C THR A 502 -9.98 -4.83 -19.15
N ASP A 503 -10.04 -3.82 -18.31
CA ASP A 503 -9.90 -3.97 -16.87
C ASP A 503 -11.20 -4.45 -16.20
N PRO A 504 -11.17 -4.83 -14.90
CA PRO A 504 -12.37 -5.25 -14.16
C PRO A 504 -13.46 -4.18 -14.03
N PHE A 505 -13.12 -2.91 -14.25
CA PHE A 505 -14.05 -1.78 -14.19
C PHE A 505 -14.69 -1.46 -15.55
N GLY A 506 -14.29 -2.15 -16.62
CA GLY A 506 -14.79 -1.99 -17.98
C GLY A 506 -14.03 -0.96 -18.81
N ASN A 507 -12.94 -0.36 -18.31
CA ASN A 507 -12.10 0.50 -19.11
C ASN A 507 -11.29 -0.32 -20.12
N THR A 508 -11.10 0.23 -21.32
CA THR A 508 -10.35 -0.44 -22.39
C THR A 508 -9.13 0.36 -22.79
N TYR A 509 -8.02 -0.34 -22.96
CA TYR A 509 -6.73 0.20 -23.37
C TYR A 509 -6.24 -0.56 -24.60
N THR A 510 -5.77 0.16 -25.61
CA THR A 510 -5.32 -0.46 -26.86
C THR A 510 -3.87 -0.09 -27.17
N GLN A 511 -3.14 -1.05 -27.76
CA GLN A 511 -1.78 -0.84 -28.24
C GLN A 511 -1.58 -1.57 -29.55
N ASP A 512 -0.97 -0.90 -30.53
CA ASP A 512 -0.56 -1.47 -31.82
C ASP A 512 0.95 -1.30 -32.10
N ARG A 513 1.64 -0.48 -31.28
CA ARG A 513 3.09 -0.30 -31.38
C ARG A 513 3.82 -1.46 -30.71
N ILE A 514 4.61 -2.18 -31.48
CA ILE A 514 5.52 -3.21 -30.98
C ILE A 514 6.84 -2.56 -30.60
N THR A 515 7.22 -2.68 -29.33
CA THR A 515 8.51 -2.25 -28.80
C THR A 515 9.60 -3.22 -29.26
N ARG A 516 10.59 -2.72 -30.00
CA ARG A 516 11.67 -3.52 -30.57
C ARG A 516 12.94 -3.49 -29.73
N ALA A 517 13.84 -4.42 -30.01
CA ALA A 517 15.19 -4.38 -29.47
C ALA A 517 15.87 -3.03 -29.78
N GLY A 518 16.47 -2.43 -28.75
CA GLY A 518 17.10 -1.10 -28.84
C GLY A 518 16.18 0.10 -28.57
N ASP A 519 14.86 -0.09 -28.59
CA ASP A 519 13.89 0.94 -28.21
C ASP A 519 13.70 0.93 -26.68
N TYR A 520 14.52 1.70 -25.97
CA TYR A 520 14.54 1.79 -24.50
C TYR A 520 14.11 3.19 -24.00
N GLY A 521 13.38 3.97 -24.80
CA GLY A 521 12.94 5.32 -24.44
C GLY A 521 12.23 5.40 -23.09
N ASP A 522 11.33 4.46 -22.80
CA ASP A 522 10.63 4.38 -21.52
C ASP A 522 11.59 4.14 -20.34
N ALA A 523 12.59 3.30 -20.52
CA ALA A 523 13.54 2.99 -19.45
C ALA A 523 14.58 4.10 -19.23
N THR A 524 14.87 4.90 -20.27
CA THR A 524 15.79 6.06 -20.18
C THR A 524 15.09 7.31 -19.69
N GLY A 525 13.76 7.40 -19.80
CA GLY A 525 12.98 8.59 -19.48
C GLY A 525 13.07 9.69 -20.53
N GLU A 526 13.38 9.34 -21.79
CA GLU A 526 13.45 10.31 -22.90
C GLU A 526 12.15 11.09 -23.09
N PHE A 527 11.00 10.45 -22.81
CA PHE A 527 9.67 11.09 -22.85
C PHE A 527 9.47 12.16 -21.77
N MET A 528 10.30 12.16 -20.70
CA MET A 528 10.27 13.17 -19.63
C MET A 528 11.02 14.46 -20.01
N GLN A 529 11.74 14.46 -21.11
CA GLN A 529 12.42 15.65 -21.65
C GLN A 529 11.42 16.51 -22.43
N CYS A 530 10.30 16.89 -21.81
CA CYS A 530 9.49 17.99 -22.33
C CYS A 530 10.25 19.30 -22.16
N PRO A 531 10.19 20.24 -23.14
CA PRO A 531 10.90 21.51 -23.03
C PRO A 531 10.52 22.22 -21.74
N ALA A 532 11.54 22.75 -21.07
CA ALA A 532 11.31 23.71 -19.98
C ALA A 532 10.50 24.88 -20.56
N ASP A 533 9.27 25.05 -20.12
CA ASP A 533 8.52 26.28 -20.24
C ASP A 533 9.03 27.30 -19.23
#